data_6bcc754081b8ff452862586da1ee9cfc
#
_entry.id   6bcc754081b8ff452862586da1ee9cfc
#
_cell.length_a   1.000
_cell.length_b   1.000
_cell.length_c   1.000
_cell.angle_alpha   90.00
_cell.angle_beta   90.00
_cell.angle_gamma   90.00
#
_symmetry.space_group_name_H-M   'P 1'
#
loop_
_entity.id
_entity.type
_entity.pdbx_description
1 polymer ?
#
loop_
_entity_poly.entity_id
_entity_poly.type
_entity_poly.pdbx_seq_one_letter_code
_entity_poly.pdbx_strand_id
1 'polypeptide(L)'
;VMKWKTISGNLLDLSKTTTDFMTRYNADVLEAFTTFRDTYTRLITSRVKLKFKFYYATLASELHPNVIQQAEELKDTIKGLFPNAVVEVIFVDSDALFDMYNAVIENRVNLKFADIPISPNQKNYIALVDLKSYFNFIVNDEGDVRKSFFDSNVRDYQGKNNVNSSISETLHRADDNDFWWLNNGVTVLASEATLVNNRELQIVNPEIVNGLQTSMEIYN
;
A
#
# COMPACT_ATOMS: atom_id res chain seq x y z
N VAL A 1 -21.53 -14.55 3.67
CA VAL A 1 -22.22 -13.31 4.08
C VAL A 1 -22.73 -13.41 5.51
N MET A 2 -23.33 -14.53 5.94
CA MET A 2 -23.86 -14.71 7.31
C MET A 2 -22.79 -14.44 8.40
N LYS A 3 -21.56 -14.93 8.23
CA LYS A 3 -20.45 -14.63 9.16
C LYS A 3 -20.18 -13.13 9.29
N TRP A 4 -20.21 -12.39 8.19
CA TRP A 4 -20.02 -10.93 8.22
C TRP A 4 -21.13 -10.21 8.96
N LYS A 5 -22.39 -10.61 8.74
CA LYS A 5 -23.52 -10.04 9.48
C LYS A 5 -23.34 -10.23 10.99
N THR A 6 -22.96 -11.43 11.42
CA THR A 6 -22.74 -11.74 12.84
C THR A 6 -21.55 -10.98 13.42
N ILE A 7 -20.41 -10.98 12.71
CA ILE A 7 -19.19 -10.30 13.15
C ILE A 7 -19.41 -8.78 13.18
N SER A 8 -19.91 -8.21 12.09
CA SER A 8 -20.14 -6.77 12.00
C SER A 8 -21.19 -6.27 12.97
N GLY A 9 -22.30 -6.99 13.13
CA GLY A 9 -23.36 -6.64 14.08
C GLY A 9 -22.89 -6.69 15.56
N ASN A 10 -21.85 -7.46 15.84
CA ASN A 10 -21.25 -7.49 17.16
C ASN A 10 -20.13 -6.45 17.30
N LEU A 11 -19.13 -6.50 16.43
CA LEU A 11 -17.91 -5.70 16.55
C LEU A 11 -18.12 -4.21 16.27
N LEU A 12 -19.02 -3.87 15.36
CA LEU A 12 -19.33 -2.47 15.05
C LEU A 12 -20.36 -1.83 15.98
N ASP A 13 -20.97 -2.60 16.87
CA ASP A 13 -21.88 -2.08 17.88
C ASP A 13 -21.09 -1.36 18.98
N LEU A 14 -21.12 -0.04 18.96
CA LEU A 14 -20.38 0.81 19.90
C LEU A 14 -20.88 0.73 21.34
N SER A 15 -22.05 0.15 21.58
CA SER A 15 -22.59 -0.07 22.94
C SER A 15 -21.91 -1.23 23.67
N LYS A 16 -21.23 -2.12 22.93
CA LYS A 16 -20.52 -3.28 23.49
C LYS A 16 -19.06 -2.93 23.80
N THR A 17 -18.49 -3.59 24.79
CA THR A 17 -17.11 -3.38 25.20
C THR A 17 -16.15 -4.44 24.60
N THR A 18 -14.86 -4.15 24.54
CA THR A 18 -13.84 -5.12 24.08
C THR A 18 -13.81 -6.39 24.94
N THR A 19 -14.12 -6.29 26.24
CA THR A 19 -14.20 -7.43 27.17
C THR A 19 -15.28 -8.44 26.76
N ASP A 20 -16.37 -8.00 26.11
CA ASP A 20 -17.45 -8.89 25.65
C ASP A 20 -17.00 -9.82 24.50
N PHE A 21 -15.84 -9.55 23.91
CA PHE A 21 -15.36 -10.21 22.69
C PHE A 21 -14.04 -10.96 22.86
N MET A 22 -13.28 -10.73 23.94
CA MET A 22 -11.95 -11.30 24.16
C MET A 22 -11.89 -12.83 24.05
N THR A 23 -12.98 -13.51 24.39
CA THR A 23 -13.07 -14.97 24.32
C THR A 23 -13.57 -15.52 22.99
N ARG A 24 -14.07 -14.65 22.10
CA ARG A 24 -14.73 -15.06 20.85
C ARG A 24 -13.93 -14.82 19.59
N TYR A 25 -12.97 -13.90 19.63
CA TYR A 25 -12.19 -13.47 18.48
C TYR A 25 -10.70 -13.52 18.80
N ASN A 26 -9.88 -13.75 17.76
CA ASN A 26 -8.42 -13.71 17.88
C ASN A 26 -7.89 -12.28 18.09
N ALA A 27 -6.61 -12.17 18.45
CA ALA A 27 -5.98 -10.90 18.75
C ALA A 27 -6.04 -9.91 17.57
N ASP A 28 -5.81 -10.37 16.34
CA ASP A 28 -5.79 -9.52 15.14
C ASP A 28 -7.16 -8.86 14.87
N VAL A 29 -8.24 -9.64 15.05
CA VAL A 29 -9.61 -9.13 14.91
C VAL A 29 -9.93 -8.10 15.99
N LEU A 30 -9.48 -8.35 17.22
CA LEU A 30 -9.68 -7.42 18.34
C LEU A 30 -8.89 -6.13 18.16
N GLU A 31 -7.67 -6.20 17.66
CA GLU A 31 -6.84 -5.04 17.36
C GLU A 31 -7.45 -4.17 16.25
N ALA A 32 -7.84 -4.79 15.12
CA ALA A 32 -8.50 -4.08 14.02
C ALA A 32 -9.79 -3.39 14.47
N PHE A 33 -10.57 -4.07 15.32
CA PHE A 33 -11.79 -3.54 15.90
C PHE A 33 -11.53 -2.35 16.84
N THR A 34 -10.54 -2.46 17.72
CA THR A 34 -10.14 -1.38 18.64
C THR A 34 -9.66 -0.17 17.85
N THR A 35 -8.80 -0.38 16.85
CA THR A 35 -8.32 0.67 15.95
C THR A 35 -9.46 1.40 15.24
N PHE A 36 -10.45 0.64 14.73
CA PHE A 36 -11.64 1.26 14.11
C PHE A 36 -12.41 2.12 15.10
N ARG A 37 -12.69 1.61 16.31
CA ARG A 37 -13.47 2.33 17.33
C ARG A 37 -12.78 3.61 17.78
N ASP A 38 -11.50 3.53 18.08
CA ASP A 38 -10.70 4.67 18.54
C ASP A 38 -10.63 5.74 17.46
N THR A 39 -10.41 5.34 16.21
CA THR A 39 -10.40 6.24 15.07
C THR A 39 -11.76 6.89 14.84
N TYR A 40 -12.83 6.10 14.86
CA TYR A 40 -14.19 6.62 14.69
C TYR A 40 -14.56 7.58 15.81
N THR A 41 -14.29 7.22 17.07
CA THR A 41 -14.58 8.07 18.24
C THR A 41 -13.84 9.40 18.15
N ARG A 42 -12.57 9.39 17.72
CA ARG A 42 -11.78 10.61 17.53
C ARG A 42 -12.32 11.50 16.41
N LEU A 43 -12.88 10.92 15.36
CA LEU A 43 -13.32 11.63 14.16
C LEU A 43 -14.82 11.97 14.15
N ILE A 44 -15.60 11.47 15.10
CA ILE A 44 -17.08 11.62 15.10
C ILE A 44 -17.52 13.09 15.09
N THR A 45 -16.77 13.97 15.76
CA THR A 45 -17.03 15.42 15.79
C THR A 45 -16.77 16.11 14.44
N SER A 46 -15.96 15.49 13.58
CA SER A 46 -15.59 16.01 12.26
C SER A 46 -16.62 15.68 11.17
N ARG A 47 -17.78 15.11 11.53
CA ARG A 47 -18.85 14.71 10.61
C ARG A 47 -18.36 13.79 9.47
N VAL A 48 -17.50 12.84 9.80
CA VAL A 48 -16.97 11.88 8.83
C VAL A 48 -18.07 11.05 8.19
N LYS A 49 -17.96 10.81 6.89
CA LYS A 49 -18.84 9.92 6.17
C LYS A 49 -18.21 8.53 6.12
N LEU A 50 -18.85 7.57 6.81
CA LEU A 50 -18.40 6.19 6.79
C LEU A 50 -18.77 5.50 5.46
N LYS A 51 -17.85 4.72 4.94
CA LYS A 51 -18.09 3.83 3.81
C LYS A 51 -17.58 2.44 4.16
N PHE A 52 -18.52 1.47 4.20
CA PHE A 52 -18.21 0.06 4.42
C PHE A 52 -18.27 -0.68 3.09
N LYS A 53 -17.21 -1.41 2.76
CA LYS A 53 -17.13 -2.28 1.59
C LYS A 53 -16.92 -3.72 2.03
N PHE A 54 -17.80 -4.61 1.64
CA PHE A 54 -17.70 -6.04 1.88
C PHE A 54 -17.50 -6.76 0.55
N TYR A 55 -16.42 -7.49 0.42
CA TYR A 55 -16.11 -8.25 -0.79
C TYR A 55 -16.45 -9.72 -0.58
N TYR A 56 -17.32 -10.27 -1.41
CA TYR A 56 -17.65 -11.69 -1.43
C TYR A 56 -17.08 -12.33 -2.69
N ALA A 57 -15.95 -13.03 -2.53
CA ALA A 57 -15.32 -13.75 -3.63
C ALA A 57 -15.92 -15.16 -3.73
N THR A 58 -16.25 -15.58 -4.95
CA THR A 58 -16.81 -16.90 -5.26
C THR A 58 -16.33 -17.36 -6.64
N LEU A 59 -16.17 -18.67 -6.82
CA LEU A 59 -15.90 -19.26 -8.13
C LEU A 59 -17.18 -19.56 -8.91
N ALA A 60 -18.37 -19.32 -8.32
CA ALA A 60 -19.63 -19.54 -8.99
C ALA A 60 -19.92 -18.38 -9.97
N SER A 61 -20.37 -18.72 -11.17
CA SER A 61 -20.78 -17.77 -12.21
C SER A 61 -22.10 -17.05 -11.87
N GLU A 62 -22.93 -17.65 -11.02
CA GLU A 62 -24.21 -17.09 -10.60
C GLU A 62 -24.32 -17.10 -9.07
N LEU A 63 -24.92 -16.05 -8.53
CA LEU A 63 -25.17 -15.93 -7.09
C LEU A 63 -26.50 -16.58 -6.71
N HIS A 64 -26.42 -17.43 -5.70
CA HIS A 64 -27.66 -17.98 -5.14
C HIS A 64 -28.52 -16.85 -4.51
N PRO A 65 -29.85 -16.83 -4.72
CA PRO A 65 -30.75 -15.80 -4.18
C PRO A 65 -30.60 -15.53 -2.68
N ASN A 66 -30.32 -16.56 -1.88
CA ASN A 66 -30.10 -16.42 -0.44
C ASN A 66 -28.82 -15.57 -0.12
N VAL A 67 -27.80 -15.59 -0.99
CA VAL A 67 -26.59 -14.77 -0.80
C VAL A 67 -26.93 -13.30 -1.01
N ILE A 68 -27.75 -13.01 -2.01
CA ILE A 68 -28.22 -11.65 -2.32
C ILE A 68 -29.07 -11.13 -1.13
N GLN A 69 -30.03 -11.95 -0.66
CA GLN A 69 -30.85 -11.58 0.51
C GLN A 69 -29.98 -11.29 1.74
N GLN A 70 -29.01 -12.16 2.05
CA GLN A 70 -28.10 -11.97 3.19
C GLN A 70 -27.22 -10.71 3.04
N ALA A 71 -26.90 -10.32 1.81
CA ALA A 71 -26.17 -9.09 1.55
C ALA A 71 -27.02 -7.84 1.88
N GLU A 72 -28.30 -7.85 1.53
CA GLU A 72 -29.21 -6.75 1.90
C GLU A 72 -29.42 -6.70 3.42
N GLU A 73 -29.61 -7.83 4.08
CA GLU A 73 -29.70 -7.90 5.54
C GLU A 73 -28.43 -7.39 6.24
N LEU A 74 -27.24 -7.63 5.65
CA LEU A 74 -25.99 -7.07 6.15
C LEU A 74 -25.97 -5.53 6.02
N LYS A 75 -26.39 -5.01 4.87
CA LYS A 75 -26.50 -3.55 4.66
C LYS A 75 -27.42 -2.90 5.68
N ASP A 76 -28.60 -3.50 5.92
CA ASP A 76 -29.57 -3.00 6.89
C ASP A 76 -29.01 -3.05 8.32
N THR A 77 -28.30 -4.11 8.68
CA THR A 77 -27.63 -4.25 9.98
C THR A 77 -26.62 -3.10 10.21
N ILE A 78 -25.77 -2.83 9.21
CA ILE A 78 -24.77 -1.75 9.32
C ILE A 78 -25.43 -0.37 9.34
N LYS A 79 -26.43 -0.13 8.49
CA LYS A 79 -27.19 1.13 8.49
C LYS A 79 -27.95 1.35 9.80
N GLY A 80 -28.39 0.27 10.46
CA GLY A 80 -28.98 0.37 11.80
C GLY A 80 -28.00 0.88 12.85
N LEU A 81 -26.72 0.54 12.73
CA LEU A 81 -25.65 1.01 13.62
C LEU A 81 -25.13 2.40 13.20
N PHE A 82 -25.04 2.67 11.90
CA PHE A 82 -24.51 3.90 11.31
C PHE A 82 -25.46 4.45 10.23
N PRO A 83 -26.52 5.18 10.57
CA PRO A 83 -27.57 5.59 9.63
C PRO A 83 -27.08 6.37 8.39
N ASN A 84 -25.98 7.11 8.53
CA ASN A 84 -25.39 7.91 7.45
C ASN A 84 -24.26 7.19 6.68
N ALA A 85 -24.01 5.92 6.97
CA ALA A 85 -22.97 5.17 6.29
C ALA A 85 -23.39 4.72 4.88
N VAL A 86 -22.43 4.72 3.97
CA VAL A 86 -22.54 4.05 2.68
C VAL A 86 -22.09 2.61 2.85
N VAL A 87 -22.96 1.65 2.50
CA VAL A 87 -22.64 0.23 2.63
C VAL A 87 -22.74 -0.44 1.26
N GLU A 88 -21.63 -1.00 0.81
CA GLU A 88 -21.51 -1.72 -0.45
C GLU A 88 -21.16 -3.20 -0.17
N VAL A 89 -21.90 -4.12 -0.79
CA VAL A 89 -21.49 -5.53 -0.87
C VAL A 89 -21.14 -5.80 -2.32
N ILE A 90 -19.89 -6.15 -2.55
CA ILE A 90 -19.30 -6.34 -3.86
C ILE A 90 -19.09 -7.85 -4.06
N PHE A 91 -19.72 -8.38 -5.09
CA PHE A 91 -19.57 -9.77 -5.48
C PHE A 91 -18.45 -9.86 -6.50
N VAL A 92 -17.49 -10.75 -6.25
CA VAL A 92 -16.30 -10.96 -7.08
C VAL A 92 -16.36 -12.41 -7.53
N ASP A 93 -16.76 -12.65 -8.77
CA ASP A 93 -16.72 -13.96 -9.39
C ASP A 93 -15.32 -14.31 -9.93
N SER A 94 -15.19 -15.46 -10.60
CA SER A 94 -13.90 -15.89 -11.14
C SER A 94 -13.35 -14.93 -12.20
N ASP A 95 -14.22 -14.35 -13.02
CA ASP A 95 -13.82 -13.46 -14.11
C ASP A 95 -13.39 -12.10 -13.55
N ALA A 96 -14.19 -11.54 -12.63
CA ALA A 96 -13.81 -10.32 -11.92
C ALA A 96 -12.52 -10.48 -11.09
N LEU A 97 -12.31 -11.66 -10.47
CA LEU A 97 -11.06 -11.95 -9.75
C LEU A 97 -9.88 -12.04 -10.70
N PHE A 98 -10.07 -12.66 -11.86
CA PHE A 98 -9.04 -12.72 -12.91
C PHE A 98 -8.74 -11.34 -13.47
N ASP A 99 -9.76 -10.53 -13.72
CA ASP A 99 -9.59 -9.14 -14.17
C ASP A 99 -8.89 -8.28 -13.11
N MET A 100 -9.24 -8.45 -11.83
CA MET A 100 -8.56 -7.76 -10.73
C MET A 100 -7.10 -8.19 -10.59
N TYR A 101 -6.80 -9.47 -10.80
CA TYR A 101 -5.43 -9.98 -10.80
C TYR A 101 -4.63 -9.48 -12.00
N ASN A 102 -5.24 -9.41 -13.18
CA ASN A 102 -4.62 -8.92 -14.40
C ASN A 102 -4.73 -7.39 -14.56
N ALA A 103 -5.58 -6.74 -13.78
CA ALA A 103 -5.61 -5.29 -13.73
C ALA A 103 -4.25 -4.82 -13.20
N VAL A 104 -3.35 -4.58 -14.13
CA VAL A 104 -2.10 -3.88 -13.87
C VAL A 104 -2.52 -2.50 -13.34
N ILE A 105 -2.48 -2.34 -12.03
CA ILE A 105 -2.54 -1.00 -11.43
C ILE A 105 -1.27 -0.34 -11.92
N GLU A 106 -1.37 0.41 -13.00
CA GLU A 106 -0.24 1.18 -13.51
C GLU A 106 0.22 2.14 -12.43
N ASN A 107 1.31 1.80 -11.78
CA ASN A 107 1.98 2.70 -10.87
C ASN A 107 2.78 3.71 -11.68
N ARG A 108 2.21 4.90 -11.87
CA ARG A 108 2.92 6.03 -12.51
C ARG A 108 3.52 6.90 -11.43
N VAL A 109 4.83 7.00 -11.43
CA VAL A 109 5.59 7.82 -10.48
C VAL A 109 6.60 8.67 -11.19
N ASN A 110 6.87 9.85 -10.65
CA ASN A 110 7.87 10.75 -11.19
C ASN A 110 9.15 10.69 -10.36
N LEU A 111 10.28 10.66 -11.04
CA LEU A 111 11.60 10.74 -10.42
C LEU A 111 12.31 11.99 -10.94
N LYS A 112 12.69 12.86 -10.01
CA LYS A 112 13.45 14.07 -10.33
C LYS A 112 14.94 13.79 -10.27
N PHE A 113 15.68 14.34 -11.22
CA PHE A 113 17.12 14.19 -11.34
C PHE A 113 17.84 15.47 -10.87
N ALA A 114 18.99 15.28 -10.26
CA ALA A 114 19.88 16.37 -9.89
C ALA A 114 20.46 17.07 -11.13
N ASP A 115 20.68 16.30 -12.23
CA ASP A 115 21.17 16.83 -13.51
C ASP A 115 20.46 16.14 -14.70
N ILE A 116 20.78 16.58 -15.91
CA ILE A 116 20.22 16.01 -17.15
C ILE A 116 20.71 14.56 -17.28
N PRO A 117 19.79 13.59 -17.48
CA PRO A 117 20.17 12.20 -17.61
C PRO A 117 20.88 11.91 -18.92
N ILE A 118 21.77 10.92 -18.89
CA ILE A 118 22.34 10.34 -20.11
C ILE A 118 21.36 9.29 -20.63
N SER A 119 20.95 9.43 -21.91
CA SER A 119 20.05 8.47 -22.57
C SER A 119 20.52 8.18 -23.98
N PRO A 120 21.26 7.09 -24.21
CA PRO A 120 21.80 6.75 -25.53
C PRO A 120 20.73 6.41 -26.57
N ASN A 121 19.58 5.91 -26.15
CA ASN A 121 18.54 5.38 -27.04
C ASN A 121 17.11 5.81 -26.66
N GLN A 122 16.96 6.80 -25.80
CA GLN A 122 15.69 7.30 -25.28
C GLN A 122 14.81 6.23 -24.54
N LYS A 123 15.39 5.08 -24.28
CA LYS A 123 14.72 3.99 -23.52
C LYS A 123 15.45 3.65 -22.22
N ASN A 124 16.75 3.91 -22.18
CA ASN A 124 17.57 3.67 -21.01
C ASN A 124 18.13 5.00 -20.51
N TYR A 125 18.13 5.20 -19.21
CA TYR A 125 18.55 6.43 -18.57
C TYR A 125 19.60 6.13 -17.49
N ILE A 126 20.63 6.94 -17.43
CA ILE A 126 21.59 7.00 -16.34
C ILE A 126 21.49 8.41 -15.78
N ALA A 127 21.19 8.52 -14.50
CA ALA A 127 20.93 9.81 -13.87
C ALA A 127 21.50 9.87 -12.45
N LEU A 128 21.90 11.08 -12.06
CA LEU A 128 22.13 11.42 -10.65
C LEU A 128 20.79 11.86 -10.04
N VAL A 129 20.49 11.33 -8.86
CA VAL A 129 19.29 11.65 -8.10
C VAL A 129 19.72 12.08 -6.71
N ASP A 130 19.20 13.21 -6.23
CA ASP A 130 19.42 13.59 -4.83
C ASP A 130 18.64 12.65 -3.89
N LEU A 131 19.17 12.47 -2.68
CA LEU A 131 18.61 11.52 -1.71
C LEU A 131 17.14 11.82 -1.38
N LYS A 132 16.75 13.09 -1.31
CA LYS A 132 15.36 13.48 -1.02
C LYS A 132 14.42 13.11 -2.17
N SER A 133 14.83 13.35 -3.41
CA SER A 133 14.03 12.97 -4.59
C SER A 133 13.90 11.45 -4.70
N TYR A 134 14.98 10.71 -4.38
CA TYR A 134 14.93 9.26 -4.34
C TYR A 134 14.04 8.74 -3.20
N PHE A 135 14.16 9.30 -2.00
CA PHE A 135 13.27 8.96 -0.88
C PHE A 135 11.80 9.13 -1.28
N ASN A 136 11.42 10.29 -1.83
CA ASN A 136 10.06 10.55 -2.27
C ASN A 136 9.58 9.60 -3.38
N PHE A 137 10.48 9.07 -4.19
CA PHE A 137 10.16 8.09 -5.21
C PHE A 137 9.80 6.71 -4.62
N ILE A 138 10.51 6.28 -3.58
CA ILE A 138 10.31 4.96 -2.97
C ILE A 138 9.22 4.93 -1.90
N VAL A 139 8.67 6.08 -1.46
CA VAL A 139 7.59 6.16 -0.47
C VAL A 139 6.26 6.55 -1.11
N ASN A 140 5.16 6.13 -0.47
CA ASN A 140 3.81 6.55 -0.82
C ASN A 140 3.44 7.89 -0.12
N ASP A 141 2.23 8.37 -0.34
CA ASP A 141 1.73 9.62 0.24
C ASP A 141 1.55 9.53 1.78
N GLU A 142 1.54 8.33 2.34
CA GLU A 142 1.44 8.04 3.78
C GLU A 142 2.83 7.98 4.43
N GLY A 143 3.90 8.00 3.63
CA GLY A 143 5.29 7.91 4.09
C GLY A 143 5.82 6.48 4.20
N ASP A 144 5.04 5.48 3.78
CA ASP A 144 5.45 4.09 3.79
C ASP A 144 6.19 3.70 2.50
N VAL A 145 7.13 2.76 2.62
CA VAL A 145 7.83 2.21 1.46
C VAL A 145 6.84 1.54 0.50
N ARG A 146 6.95 1.86 -0.79
CA ARG A 146 6.23 1.19 -1.90
C ARG A 146 6.78 -0.22 -2.10
N LYS A 147 6.31 -1.17 -1.31
CA LYS A 147 6.80 -2.57 -1.29
C LYS A 147 6.79 -3.20 -2.68
N SER A 148 5.77 -2.91 -3.50
CA SER A 148 5.63 -3.42 -4.87
C SER A 148 6.81 -3.05 -5.78
N PHE A 149 7.59 -2.00 -5.47
CA PHE A 149 8.78 -1.67 -6.24
C PHE A 149 9.93 -2.64 -6.03
N PHE A 150 9.88 -3.47 -4.99
CA PHE A 150 10.94 -4.39 -4.58
C PHE A 150 10.57 -5.86 -4.75
N ASP A 151 9.36 -6.17 -5.26
CA ASP A 151 8.85 -7.55 -5.39
C ASP A 151 9.73 -8.43 -6.31
N SER A 152 10.37 -7.83 -7.31
CA SER A 152 11.32 -8.54 -8.21
C SER A 152 12.73 -8.65 -7.65
N ASN A 153 13.00 -8.15 -6.44
CA ASN A 153 14.32 -8.26 -5.85
C ASN A 153 14.52 -9.64 -5.26
N VAL A 154 15.49 -10.38 -5.79
CA VAL A 154 15.80 -11.78 -5.36
C VAL A 154 16.43 -11.87 -3.96
N ARG A 155 16.74 -10.77 -3.33
CA ARG A 155 17.35 -10.72 -1.99
C ARG A 155 16.46 -9.97 -1.03
N ASP A 156 16.20 -10.58 0.12
CA ASP A 156 15.52 -9.89 1.21
C ASP A 156 16.43 -8.84 1.86
N TYR A 157 15.81 -7.83 2.45
CA TYR A 157 16.53 -6.86 3.26
C TYR A 157 17.16 -7.56 4.48
N GLN A 158 18.49 -7.42 4.60
CA GLN A 158 19.29 -8.17 5.57
C GLN A 158 19.33 -7.54 6.98
N GLY A 159 18.57 -6.47 7.20
CA GLY A 159 18.60 -5.74 8.48
C GLY A 159 19.98 -5.15 8.80
N LYS A 160 20.34 -5.08 10.08
CA LYS A 160 21.65 -4.57 10.53
C LYS A 160 22.75 -5.58 10.25
N ASN A 161 23.58 -5.28 9.25
CA ASN A 161 24.82 -5.99 8.93
C ASN A 161 25.93 -4.97 8.64
N ASN A 162 27.17 -5.44 8.44
CA ASN A 162 28.32 -4.54 8.22
C ASN A 162 28.14 -3.65 6.99
N VAL A 163 27.53 -4.15 5.92
CA VAL A 163 27.30 -3.38 4.68
C VAL A 163 26.28 -2.27 4.93
N ASN A 164 25.13 -2.61 5.52
CA ASN A 164 24.07 -1.65 5.83
C ASN A 164 24.53 -0.61 6.83
N SER A 165 25.31 -1.01 7.84
CA SER A 165 25.94 -0.07 8.78
C SER A 165 26.87 0.93 8.09
N SER A 166 27.69 0.47 7.12
CA SER A 166 28.57 1.35 6.35
C SER A 166 27.78 2.32 5.45
N ILE A 167 26.68 1.88 4.85
CA ILE A 167 25.77 2.74 4.07
C ILE A 167 25.16 3.81 4.98
N SER A 168 24.63 3.40 6.13
CA SER A 168 24.03 4.30 7.12
C SER A 168 25.04 5.32 7.65
N GLU A 169 26.25 4.90 7.99
CA GLU A 169 27.32 5.79 8.42
C GLU A 169 27.65 6.85 7.36
N THR A 170 27.70 6.43 6.08
CA THR A 170 27.97 7.36 4.97
C THR A 170 26.84 8.37 4.78
N LEU A 171 25.59 7.94 4.94
CA LEU A 171 24.42 8.83 4.88
C LEU A 171 24.41 9.90 5.97
N HIS A 172 24.95 9.59 7.16
CA HIS A 172 24.99 10.52 8.29
C HIS A 172 26.21 11.45 8.32
N ARG A 173 27.17 11.30 7.41
CA ARG A 173 28.32 12.19 7.30
C ARG A 173 27.94 13.48 6.58
N ALA A 174 27.74 14.55 7.33
CA ALA A 174 27.27 15.84 6.81
C ALA A 174 28.21 16.50 5.76
N ASP A 175 29.49 16.14 5.76
CA ASP A 175 30.51 16.78 4.93
C ASP A 175 30.94 15.94 3.71
N ASP A 176 30.34 14.77 3.51
CA ASP A 176 30.75 13.80 2.49
C ASP A 176 29.78 13.81 1.32
N ASN A 177 30.12 14.54 0.26
CA ASN A 177 29.34 14.52 -1.00
C ASN A 177 29.59 13.25 -1.84
N ASP A 178 30.27 12.24 -1.28
CA ASP A 178 30.76 11.07 -2.01
C ASP A 178 29.86 9.85 -1.92
N PHE A 179 28.68 9.96 -1.31
CA PHE A 179 27.73 8.84 -1.16
C PHE A 179 27.50 8.08 -2.48
N TRP A 180 27.35 8.79 -3.58
CA TRP A 180 27.10 8.19 -4.89
C TRP A 180 28.31 7.44 -5.47
N TRP A 181 29.54 7.81 -5.07
CA TRP A 181 30.76 7.08 -5.42
C TRP A 181 30.96 5.80 -4.60
N LEU A 182 30.49 5.81 -3.38
CA LEU A 182 30.68 4.70 -2.42
C LEU A 182 29.61 3.64 -2.54
N ASN A 183 28.53 3.88 -3.31
CA ASN A 183 27.43 2.96 -3.50
C ASN A 183 27.31 2.51 -4.96
N ASN A 184 26.85 1.27 -5.15
CA ASN A 184 26.69 0.67 -6.48
C ASN A 184 25.52 1.25 -7.29
N GLY A 185 24.83 2.27 -6.75
CA GLY A 185 23.63 2.84 -7.35
C GLY A 185 22.42 1.93 -7.26
N VAL A 186 21.34 2.36 -7.90
CA VAL A 186 20.06 1.64 -7.96
C VAL A 186 19.70 1.39 -9.41
N THR A 187 19.26 0.17 -9.71
CA THR A 187 18.74 -0.19 -11.02
C THR A 187 17.24 -0.39 -10.95
N VAL A 188 16.53 0.38 -11.77
CA VAL A 188 15.07 0.34 -11.88
C VAL A 188 14.70 -0.16 -13.27
N LEU A 189 13.90 -1.20 -13.35
CA LEU A 189 13.17 -1.59 -14.55
C LEU A 189 11.80 -0.92 -14.57
N ALA A 190 11.25 -0.69 -15.75
CA ALA A 190 9.94 -0.09 -15.90
C ALA A 190 9.26 -0.60 -17.17
N SER A 191 7.92 -0.65 -17.16
CA SER A 191 7.15 -0.95 -18.37
C SER A 191 7.31 0.17 -19.40
N GLU A 192 7.36 1.42 -18.93
CA GLU A 192 7.53 2.62 -19.74
C GLU A 192 8.27 3.68 -18.93
N ALA A 193 9.10 4.48 -19.60
CA ALA A 193 9.79 5.62 -19.00
C ALA A 193 9.82 6.78 -19.99
N THR A 194 9.24 7.91 -19.61
CA THR A 194 9.11 9.09 -20.49
C THR A 194 9.58 10.35 -19.78
N LEU A 195 10.47 11.12 -20.41
CA LEU A 195 10.89 12.41 -19.89
C LEU A 195 9.71 13.40 -19.91
N VAL A 196 9.31 13.88 -18.74
CA VAL A 196 8.35 14.96 -18.57
C VAL A 196 9.00 16.30 -18.87
N ASN A 197 10.26 16.44 -18.46
CA ASN A 197 11.14 17.57 -18.76
C ASN A 197 12.60 17.10 -18.69
N ASN A 198 13.55 18.02 -18.88
CA ASN A 198 14.98 17.69 -18.92
C ASN A 198 15.55 17.05 -17.65
N ARG A 199 14.82 17.11 -16.51
CA ARG A 199 15.27 16.60 -15.22
C ARG A 199 14.20 15.83 -14.47
N GLU A 200 13.17 15.34 -15.17
CA GLU A 200 12.11 14.57 -14.54
C GLU A 200 11.64 13.46 -15.47
N LEU A 201 11.63 12.25 -14.98
CA LEU A 201 11.18 11.06 -15.68
C LEU A 201 9.89 10.55 -15.04
N GLN A 202 8.85 10.36 -15.83
CA GLN A 202 7.69 9.57 -15.45
C GLN A 202 8.00 8.10 -15.73
N ILE A 203 7.83 7.27 -14.72
CA ILE A 203 8.15 5.84 -14.73
C ILE A 203 6.84 5.08 -14.47
N VAL A 204 6.55 4.11 -15.33
CA VAL A 204 5.37 3.24 -15.22
C VAL A 204 5.81 1.87 -14.71
N ASN A 205 5.18 1.40 -13.64
CA ASN A 205 5.45 0.12 -12.99
C ASN A 205 6.95 -0.07 -12.69
N PRO A 206 7.55 0.78 -11.86
CA PRO A 206 8.96 0.64 -11.52
C PRO A 206 9.21 -0.61 -10.67
N GLU A 207 10.28 -1.33 -11.00
CA GLU A 207 10.79 -2.47 -10.25
C GLU A 207 12.27 -2.26 -9.94
N ILE A 208 12.61 -2.17 -8.66
CA ILE A 208 13.99 -2.01 -8.20
C ILE A 208 14.65 -3.38 -8.11
N VAL A 209 15.43 -3.73 -9.14
CA VAL A 209 16.09 -5.03 -9.24
C VAL A 209 17.48 -5.06 -8.60
N ASN A 210 18.08 -3.90 -8.36
CA ASN A 210 19.33 -3.75 -7.62
C ASN A 210 19.29 -2.47 -6.79
N GLY A 211 19.87 -2.49 -5.57
CA GLY A 211 19.93 -1.35 -4.65
C GLY A 211 18.94 -1.44 -3.48
N LEU A 212 18.36 -2.62 -3.17
CA LEU A 212 17.44 -2.80 -2.05
C LEU A 212 18.04 -2.34 -0.72
N GLN A 213 19.28 -2.75 -0.40
CA GLN A 213 19.92 -2.38 0.88
C GLN A 213 20.08 -0.84 0.98
N THR A 214 20.60 -0.23 -0.07
CA THR A 214 20.75 1.24 -0.16
C THR A 214 19.41 1.95 -0.02
N SER A 215 18.36 1.46 -0.69
CA SER A 215 17.01 2.02 -0.62
C SER A 215 16.42 1.96 0.79
N MET A 216 16.60 0.83 1.47
CA MET A 216 16.10 0.66 2.83
C MET A 216 16.88 1.49 3.86
N GLU A 217 18.19 1.66 3.68
CA GLU A 217 18.97 2.56 4.55
C GLU A 217 18.62 4.04 4.31
N ILE A 218 18.27 4.44 3.09
CA ILE A 218 17.77 5.79 2.80
C ILE A 218 16.39 6.02 3.42
N TYR A 219 15.57 4.96 3.51
CA TYR A 219 14.24 5.04 4.11
C TYR A 219 14.28 5.12 5.65
N ASN A 220 15.17 4.36 6.33
CA ASN A 220 15.28 4.26 7.79
C ASN A 220 15.93 5.50 8.42
#